data_da852d1ba6bb96715e014f884c5690ea
#
_entry.id   da852d1ba6bb96715e014f884c5690ea
#
_cell.length_a   1.000
_cell.length_b   1.000
_cell.length_c   1.000
_cell.angle_alpha   90.00
_cell.angle_beta   90.00
_cell.angle_gamma   90.00
#
_symmetry.space_group_name_H-M   'P 1'
#
loop_
_entity.id
_entity.type
_entity.pdbx_description
1 polymer ?
#
loop_
_entity_poly.entity_id
_entity_poly.type
_entity_poly.pdbx_seq_one_letter_code
_entity_poly.pdbx_strand_id
1 'polypeptide(L)'
;MKGKMSHLDKFLENRMLSAPKSVPSIQNIASEFISSPDHLSAYDFRQPFSTILVGQVQSGKTGHYLGIAAAVADKEPRFPIFLLLTQNSVSLQQQTLKESIKLLTTFDVFDESSQVEFELSLSSSSSPKMVVLKKNKTPLRKWLRILNQDLLSGRPLFIIDDEADSTGLNTRVNVPDQSDINEILEELISTTNAYFLQVTATPQAIFLQNKVSVFRPKSHLQFKPGTGYLGGNFFFPESTMPYSYKQTDNNELNLLRNPISNELPIGLKKAIFTFCITAFYKLKIDNDTECNFLIHPSVRQIDHQLILTKIQFF
;
A
#
# COMPACT_ATOMS: atom_id res chain seq x y z
N MET A 1 10.19 -18.74 -33.39
CA MET A 1 9.16 -18.71 -32.32
C MET A 1 9.49 -17.52 -31.43
N LYS A 2 8.67 -16.46 -31.38
CA LYS A 2 8.80 -15.41 -30.36
C LYS A 2 8.46 -16.06 -29.04
N GLY A 3 9.43 -16.16 -28.11
CA GLY A 3 9.20 -16.68 -26.76
C GLY A 3 8.05 -15.89 -26.11
N LYS A 4 7.22 -16.58 -25.32
CA LYS A 4 6.15 -15.91 -24.54
C LYS A 4 6.85 -14.93 -23.59
N MET A 5 6.47 -13.65 -23.66
CA MET A 5 6.99 -12.61 -22.76
C MET A 5 6.66 -13.01 -21.31
N SER A 6 7.61 -12.84 -20.39
CA SER A 6 7.40 -13.15 -18.97
C SER A 6 6.39 -12.20 -18.32
N HIS A 7 5.83 -12.60 -17.19
CA HIS A 7 4.91 -11.75 -16.41
C HIS A 7 5.62 -10.48 -15.95
N LEU A 8 6.88 -10.60 -15.49
CA LEU A 8 7.67 -9.45 -15.06
C LEU A 8 8.00 -8.51 -16.21
N ASP A 9 8.43 -9.04 -17.38
CA ASP A 9 8.74 -8.18 -18.53
C ASP A 9 7.52 -7.40 -18.98
N LYS A 10 6.34 -8.04 -19.03
CA LYS A 10 5.10 -7.38 -19.39
C LYS A 10 4.67 -6.33 -18.37
N PHE A 11 4.84 -6.62 -17.09
CA PHE A 11 4.61 -5.65 -16.02
C PHE A 11 5.52 -4.43 -16.15
N LEU A 12 6.83 -4.63 -16.37
CA LEU A 12 7.80 -3.54 -16.51
C LEU A 12 7.54 -2.70 -17.77
N GLU A 13 7.12 -3.32 -18.88
CA GLU A 13 6.66 -2.61 -20.09
C GLU A 13 5.48 -1.68 -19.77
N ASN A 14 4.44 -2.19 -19.09
CA ASN A 14 3.27 -1.40 -18.70
C ASN A 14 3.66 -0.28 -17.70
N ARG A 15 4.59 -0.55 -16.78
CA ARG A 15 5.07 0.45 -15.81
C ARG A 15 5.90 1.54 -16.48
N MET A 16 6.68 1.21 -17.53
CA MET A 16 7.45 2.18 -18.30
C MET A 16 6.56 3.28 -18.89
N LEU A 17 5.32 2.96 -19.28
CA LEU A 17 4.36 3.93 -19.83
C LEU A 17 3.83 4.92 -18.78
N SER A 18 3.79 4.53 -17.50
CA SER A 18 3.16 5.35 -16.46
C SER A 18 4.16 5.98 -15.47
N ALA A 19 5.25 5.30 -15.18
CA ALA A 19 6.26 5.74 -14.21
C ALA A 19 7.66 5.20 -14.55
N PRO A 20 8.27 5.63 -15.66
CA PRO A 20 9.54 5.08 -16.17
C PRO A 20 10.68 5.17 -15.17
N LYS A 21 10.73 6.21 -14.35
CA LYS A 21 11.79 6.41 -13.34
C LYS A 21 11.79 5.35 -12.23
N SER A 22 10.68 4.64 -12.02
CA SER A 22 10.58 3.59 -10.99
C SER A 22 11.02 2.21 -11.50
N VAL A 23 11.07 1.99 -12.80
CA VAL A 23 11.32 0.68 -13.42
C VAL A 23 12.63 0.05 -12.99
N PRO A 24 13.80 0.74 -13.00
CA PRO A 24 15.05 0.11 -12.55
C PRO A 24 15.03 -0.35 -11.10
N SER A 25 14.43 0.43 -10.21
CA SER A 25 14.31 0.06 -8.79
C SER A 25 13.40 -1.16 -8.61
N ILE A 26 12.27 -1.21 -9.30
CA ILE A 26 11.33 -2.33 -9.26
C ILE A 26 12.01 -3.61 -9.79
N GLN A 27 12.69 -3.53 -10.93
CA GLN A 27 13.38 -4.66 -11.54
C GLN A 27 14.46 -5.22 -10.60
N ASN A 28 15.27 -4.36 -9.98
CA ASN A 28 16.30 -4.77 -9.03
C ASN A 28 15.70 -5.49 -7.83
N ILE A 29 14.66 -4.93 -7.23
CA ILE A 29 14.01 -5.52 -6.05
C ILE A 29 13.31 -6.84 -6.40
N ALA A 30 12.61 -6.93 -7.52
CA ALA A 30 12.01 -8.17 -7.98
C ALA A 30 13.07 -9.26 -8.24
N SER A 31 14.20 -8.90 -8.87
CA SER A 31 15.31 -9.82 -9.12
C SER A 31 15.97 -10.28 -7.82
N GLU A 32 16.22 -9.37 -6.87
CA GLU A 32 16.77 -9.69 -5.56
C GLU A 32 15.83 -10.66 -4.81
N PHE A 33 14.53 -10.39 -4.81
CA PHE A 33 13.54 -11.21 -4.13
C PHE A 33 13.53 -12.66 -4.61
N ILE A 34 13.66 -12.91 -5.93
CA ILE A 34 13.61 -14.26 -6.51
C ILE A 34 14.96 -14.96 -6.55
N SER A 35 16.09 -14.23 -6.45
CA SER A 35 17.44 -14.79 -6.57
C SER A 35 18.17 -14.94 -5.24
N SER A 36 17.84 -14.12 -4.24
CA SER A 36 18.47 -14.20 -2.92
C SER A 36 18.08 -15.48 -2.17
N PRO A 37 19.02 -16.13 -1.47
CA PRO A 37 18.73 -17.30 -0.65
C PRO A 37 17.82 -16.98 0.55
N ASP A 38 17.70 -15.70 0.94
CA ASP A 38 17.02 -15.28 2.17
C ASP A 38 15.51 -15.02 1.99
N HIS A 39 15.02 -14.97 0.74
CA HIS A 39 13.65 -14.61 0.43
C HIS A 39 12.87 -15.80 -0.16
N LEU A 40 12.47 -15.74 -1.43
CA LEU A 40 11.67 -16.80 -2.05
C LEU A 40 12.35 -18.17 -1.97
N SER A 41 13.66 -18.22 -2.14
CA SER A 41 14.45 -19.47 -2.10
C SER A 41 14.52 -20.10 -0.70
N ALA A 42 14.29 -19.33 0.38
CA ALA A 42 14.25 -19.85 1.75
C ALA A 42 12.91 -20.53 2.09
N TYR A 43 11.91 -20.38 1.23
CA TYR A 43 10.58 -20.93 1.45
C TYR A 43 10.48 -22.37 0.92
N ASP A 44 10.13 -23.31 1.80
CA ASP A 44 10.08 -24.76 1.50
C ASP A 44 8.68 -25.30 1.23
N PHE A 45 7.64 -24.46 1.26
CA PHE A 45 6.22 -24.80 1.07
C PHE A 45 5.60 -25.68 2.17
N ARG A 46 6.32 -26.00 3.23
CA ARG A 46 5.85 -26.85 4.32
C ARG A 46 5.32 -26.08 5.51
N GLN A 47 5.74 -24.83 5.63
CA GLN A 47 5.35 -23.92 6.71
C GLN A 47 5.27 -22.50 6.20
N PRO A 48 4.51 -21.64 6.86
CA PRO A 48 4.45 -20.22 6.51
C PRO A 48 5.82 -19.54 6.54
N PHE A 49 6.04 -18.65 5.57
CA PHE A 49 7.24 -17.83 5.51
C PHE A 49 6.86 -16.36 5.36
N SER A 50 7.42 -15.50 6.19
CA SER A 50 7.13 -14.07 6.18
C SER A 50 8.38 -13.27 5.84
N THR A 51 8.21 -12.32 4.90
CA THR A 51 9.22 -11.32 4.51
C THR A 51 8.62 -9.94 4.64
N ILE A 52 9.41 -8.94 5.04
CA ILE A 52 8.98 -7.55 5.04
C ILE A 52 9.66 -6.76 3.93
N LEU A 53 8.87 -6.04 3.14
CA LEU A 53 9.32 -5.05 2.16
C LEU A 53 9.19 -3.66 2.76
N VAL A 54 10.31 -2.99 2.98
CA VAL A 54 10.36 -1.66 3.56
C VAL A 54 10.62 -0.62 2.48
N GLY A 55 9.72 0.36 2.40
CA GLY A 55 9.89 1.53 1.52
C GLY A 55 9.42 2.79 2.22
N GLN A 56 9.96 3.94 1.86
CA GLN A 56 9.55 5.22 2.44
C GLN A 56 8.07 5.54 2.13
N VAL A 57 7.49 6.47 2.87
CA VAL A 57 6.10 6.91 2.64
C VAL A 57 5.97 7.45 1.22
N GLN A 58 4.96 7.00 0.48
CA GLN A 58 4.69 7.37 -0.93
C GLN A 58 5.89 7.18 -1.89
N SER A 59 6.76 6.22 -1.61
CA SER A 59 7.94 5.91 -2.43
C SER A 59 7.67 4.99 -3.62
N GLY A 60 6.39 4.62 -3.86
CA GLY A 60 5.99 3.71 -4.93
C GLY A 60 6.00 2.24 -4.52
N LYS A 61 5.72 1.93 -3.24
CA LYS A 61 5.60 0.55 -2.71
C LYS A 61 4.73 -0.35 -3.59
N THR A 62 3.57 0.17 -4.08
CA THR A 62 2.64 -0.58 -4.95
C THR A 62 3.34 -1.15 -6.19
N GLY A 63 4.13 -0.35 -6.89
CA GLY A 63 4.89 -0.82 -8.05
C GLY A 63 5.88 -1.93 -7.70
N HIS A 64 6.53 -1.85 -6.54
CA HIS A 64 7.52 -2.84 -6.11
C HIS A 64 6.87 -4.18 -5.75
N TYR A 65 5.80 -4.21 -4.95
CA TYR A 65 5.17 -5.48 -4.60
C TYR A 65 4.42 -6.13 -5.76
N LEU A 66 3.84 -5.34 -6.69
CA LEU A 66 3.26 -5.89 -7.92
C LEU A 66 4.35 -6.45 -8.86
N GLY A 67 5.51 -5.81 -8.94
CA GLY A 67 6.69 -6.32 -9.65
C GLY A 67 7.21 -7.62 -9.04
N ILE A 68 7.26 -7.72 -7.72
CA ILE A 68 7.58 -8.98 -7.01
C ILE A 68 6.56 -10.07 -7.35
N ALA A 69 5.26 -9.77 -7.31
CA ALA A 69 4.23 -10.75 -7.67
C ALA A 69 4.40 -11.28 -9.10
N ALA A 70 4.70 -10.40 -10.06
CA ALA A 70 4.96 -10.80 -11.44
C ALA A 70 6.21 -11.69 -11.56
N ALA A 71 7.31 -11.33 -10.86
CA ALA A 71 8.53 -12.13 -10.84
C ALA A 71 8.33 -13.51 -10.17
N VAL A 72 7.54 -13.56 -9.09
CA VAL A 72 7.18 -14.81 -8.40
C VAL A 72 6.35 -15.71 -9.33
N ALA A 73 5.39 -15.16 -10.07
CA ALA A 73 4.59 -15.94 -11.02
C ALA A 73 5.44 -16.55 -12.15
N ASP A 74 6.52 -15.88 -12.57
CA ASP A 74 7.49 -16.43 -13.54
C ASP A 74 8.38 -17.52 -12.93
N LYS A 75 8.85 -17.29 -11.70
CA LYS A 75 9.85 -18.14 -11.06
C LYS A 75 9.24 -19.38 -10.42
N GLU A 76 8.04 -19.25 -9.84
CA GLU A 76 7.45 -20.25 -8.98
C GLU A 76 5.97 -20.50 -9.32
N PRO A 77 5.70 -21.33 -10.34
CA PRO A 77 4.32 -21.59 -10.80
C PRO A 77 3.46 -22.34 -9.77
N ARG A 78 4.04 -22.80 -8.67
CA ARG A 78 3.27 -23.37 -7.54
C ARG A 78 2.41 -22.35 -6.81
N PHE A 79 2.64 -21.04 -7.01
CA PHE A 79 1.75 -19.97 -6.56
C PHE A 79 0.73 -19.59 -7.66
N PRO A 80 -0.40 -20.26 -7.78
CA PRO A 80 -1.42 -19.90 -8.76
C PRO A 80 -2.25 -18.69 -8.30
N ILE A 81 -2.24 -18.39 -7.00
CA ILE A 81 -3.10 -17.38 -6.37
C ILE A 81 -2.27 -16.42 -5.53
N PHE A 82 -2.47 -15.14 -5.81
CA PHE A 82 -1.91 -13.99 -5.11
C PHE A 82 -3.05 -13.25 -4.41
N LEU A 83 -2.92 -13.02 -3.12
CA LEU A 83 -3.88 -12.27 -2.33
C LEU A 83 -3.28 -10.93 -1.94
N LEU A 84 -3.87 -9.83 -2.38
CA LEU A 84 -3.43 -8.49 -2.04
C LEU A 84 -4.40 -7.85 -1.05
N LEU A 85 -3.91 -7.61 0.17
CA LEU A 85 -4.64 -7.01 1.27
C LEU A 85 -4.37 -5.50 1.31
N THR A 86 -5.42 -4.70 1.24
CA THR A 86 -5.34 -3.24 1.34
C THR A 86 -5.95 -2.74 2.64
N GLN A 87 -5.70 -1.51 3.00
CA GLN A 87 -6.38 -0.88 4.14
C GLN A 87 -7.91 -0.97 3.99
N ASN A 88 -8.64 -0.88 5.12
CA ASN A 88 -10.11 -0.88 5.14
C ASN A 88 -10.69 0.44 4.62
N SER A 89 -10.39 0.76 3.37
CA SER A 89 -10.86 1.95 2.64
C SER A 89 -11.29 1.55 1.24
N VAL A 90 -12.53 1.89 0.88
CA VAL A 90 -13.09 1.59 -0.45
C VAL A 90 -12.30 2.29 -1.55
N SER A 91 -11.95 3.56 -1.33
CA SER A 91 -11.20 4.35 -2.32
C SER A 91 -9.80 3.79 -2.57
N LEU A 92 -9.07 3.41 -1.52
CA LEU A 92 -7.73 2.82 -1.65
C LEU A 92 -7.79 1.44 -2.30
N GLN A 93 -8.75 0.60 -1.93
CA GLN A 93 -8.94 -0.70 -2.57
C GLN A 93 -9.22 -0.55 -4.06
N GLN A 94 -10.12 0.35 -4.44
CA GLN A 94 -10.46 0.62 -5.85
C GLN A 94 -9.26 1.18 -6.63
N GLN A 95 -8.46 2.03 -6.02
CA GLN A 95 -7.23 2.54 -6.62
C GLN A 95 -6.23 1.40 -6.88
N THR A 96 -5.98 0.56 -5.86
CA THR A 96 -5.07 -0.58 -5.95
C THR A 96 -5.57 -1.62 -6.97
N LEU A 97 -6.87 -1.89 -7.00
CA LEU A 97 -7.49 -2.78 -7.99
C LEU A 97 -7.26 -2.28 -9.43
N LYS A 98 -7.55 -1.00 -9.69
CA LYS A 98 -7.33 -0.37 -11.01
C LYS A 98 -5.85 -0.41 -11.43
N GLU A 99 -4.94 -0.14 -10.49
CA GLU A 99 -3.50 -0.21 -10.76
C GLU A 99 -3.07 -1.65 -11.05
N SER A 100 -3.57 -2.64 -10.30
CA SER A 100 -3.30 -4.06 -10.54
C SER A 100 -3.80 -4.52 -11.91
N ILE A 101 -5.03 -4.19 -12.30
CA ILE A 101 -5.59 -4.51 -13.63
C ILE A 101 -4.74 -3.88 -14.74
N LYS A 102 -4.34 -2.61 -14.57
CA LYS A 102 -3.55 -1.88 -15.56
C LYS A 102 -2.14 -2.45 -15.75
N LEU A 103 -1.50 -2.88 -14.67
CA LEU A 103 -0.10 -3.28 -14.68
C LEU A 103 0.09 -4.79 -14.86
N LEU A 104 -0.75 -5.63 -14.26
CA LEU A 104 -0.67 -7.09 -14.30
C LEU A 104 -1.55 -7.67 -15.42
N THR A 105 -1.36 -7.23 -16.66
CA THR A 105 -2.20 -7.63 -17.82
C THR A 105 -2.10 -9.11 -18.19
N THR A 106 -1.21 -9.87 -17.57
CA THR A 106 -1.05 -11.32 -17.73
C THR A 106 -1.64 -12.11 -16.57
N PHE A 107 -2.28 -11.44 -15.61
CA PHE A 107 -3.01 -12.02 -14.49
C PHE A 107 -4.51 -11.88 -14.70
N ASP A 108 -5.28 -12.80 -14.13
CA ASP A 108 -6.70 -12.59 -13.90
C ASP A 108 -6.85 -11.87 -12.56
N VAL A 109 -7.37 -10.63 -12.58
CA VAL A 109 -7.46 -9.78 -11.39
C VAL A 109 -8.91 -9.66 -10.94
N PHE A 110 -9.16 -9.92 -9.66
CA PHE A 110 -10.47 -9.96 -9.02
C PHE A 110 -10.56 -9.01 -7.83
N ASP A 111 -11.75 -8.52 -7.56
CA ASP A 111 -12.05 -7.80 -6.32
C ASP A 111 -12.77 -8.70 -5.29
N GLU A 112 -13.12 -8.11 -4.16
CA GLU A 112 -13.81 -8.83 -3.07
C GLU A 112 -15.21 -9.37 -3.43
N SER A 113 -15.85 -8.86 -4.49
CA SER A 113 -17.18 -9.26 -4.94
C SER A 113 -17.16 -10.34 -6.05
N SER A 114 -16.02 -10.53 -6.70
CA SER A 114 -15.85 -11.37 -7.90
C SER A 114 -15.59 -12.85 -7.59
N GLN A 115 -16.29 -13.43 -6.60
CA GLN A 115 -16.04 -14.82 -6.17
C GLN A 115 -16.42 -15.85 -7.24
N VAL A 116 -17.58 -15.65 -7.88
CA VAL A 116 -18.08 -16.57 -8.93
C VAL A 116 -17.14 -16.56 -10.12
N GLU A 117 -16.70 -15.38 -10.56
CA GLU A 117 -15.75 -15.22 -11.65
C GLU A 117 -14.40 -15.83 -11.30
N PHE A 118 -13.95 -15.68 -10.06
CA PHE A 118 -12.73 -16.31 -9.56
C PHE A 118 -12.83 -17.83 -9.63
N GLU A 119 -13.88 -18.43 -9.06
CA GLU A 119 -14.09 -19.90 -9.08
C GLU A 119 -14.16 -20.46 -10.52
N LEU A 120 -14.87 -19.79 -11.43
CA LEU A 120 -14.91 -20.13 -12.85
C LEU A 120 -13.51 -20.05 -13.48
N SER A 121 -12.72 -19.06 -13.12
CA SER A 121 -11.36 -18.87 -13.66
C SER A 121 -10.40 -19.99 -13.29
N LEU A 122 -10.61 -20.68 -12.17
CA LEU A 122 -9.74 -21.78 -11.73
C LEU A 122 -9.71 -22.95 -12.73
N SER A 123 -10.81 -23.17 -13.47
CA SER A 123 -10.92 -24.21 -14.49
C SER A 123 -10.72 -23.68 -15.91
N SER A 124 -10.99 -22.41 -16.18
CA SER A 124 -11.01 -21.83 -17.52
C SER A 124 -9.72 -21.11 -17.93
N SER A 125 -8.86 -20.73 -16.97
CA SER A 125 -7.66 -19.94 -17.23
C SER A 125 -6.44 -20.48 -16.48
N SER A 126 -5.31 -20.57 -17.17
CA SER A 126 -4.00 -20.92 -16.59
C SER A 126 -3.20 -19.72 -16.09
N SER A 127 -3.73 -18.50 -16.25
CA SER A 127 -3.09 -17.27 -15.77
C SER A 127 -3.01 -17.25 -14.24
N PRO A 128 -1.99 -16.66 -13.63
CA PRO A 128 -1.98 -16.37 -12.20
C PRO A 128 -3.18 -15.50 -11.80
N LYS A 129 -3.75 -15.75 -10.63
CA LYS A 129 -4.90 -14.99 -10.11
C LYS A 129 -4.45 -14.01 -9.04
N MET A 130 -4.86 -12.74 -9.16
CA MET A 130 -4.68 -11.72 -8.13
C MET A 130 -6.04 -11.34 -7.55
N VAL A 131 -6.23 -11.52 -6.25
CA VAL A 131 -7.44 -11.11 -5.54
C VAL A 131 -7.13 -9.92 -4.65
N VAL A 132 -7.83 -8.79 -4.84
CA VAL A 132 -7.62 -7.54 -4.09
C VAL A 132 -8.72 -7.37 -3.05
N LEU A 133 -8.39 -7.51 -1.77
CA LEU A 133 -9.31 -7.47 -0.64
C LEU A 133 -8.99 -6.32 0.32
N LYS A 134 -10.03 -5.75 0.93
CA LYS A 134 -9.86 -4.89 2.10
C LYS A 134 -9.56 -5.75 3.34
N LYS A 135 -8.72 -5.25 4.24
CA LYS A 135 -8.54 -5.79 5.59
C LYS A 135 -9.77 -5.51 6.45
N ASN A 136 -10.84 -6.25 6.16
CA ASN A 136 -12.13 -6.22 6.84
C ASN A 136 -12.61 -7.64 7.10
N LYS A 137 -13.17 -7.88 8.28
CA LYS A 137 -13.61 -9.20 8.75
C LYS A 137 -14.54 -9.93 7.79
N THR A 138 -15.53 -9.23 7.24
CA THR A 138 -16.55 -9.85 6.40
C THR A 138 -16.00 -10.40 5.08
N PRO A 139 -15.33 -9.60 4.23
CA PRO A 139 -14.72 -10.13 3.01
C PRO A 139 -13.63 -11.17 3.29
N LEU A 140 -12.79 -10.96 4.32
CA LEU A 140 -11.72 -11.92 4.64
C LEU A 140 -12.28 -13.29 5.02
N ARG A 141 -13.30 -13.38 5.89
CA ARG A 141 -13.93 -14.66 6.24
C ARG A 141 -14.60 -15.35 5.06
N LYS A 142 -15.21 -14.57 4.16
CA LYS A 142 -15.84 -15.13 2.97
C LYS A 142 -14.80 -15.73 2.03
N TRP A 143 -13.69 -15.02 1.79
CA TRP A 143 -12.60 -15.49 0.95
C TRP A 143 -11.80 -16.62 1.58
N LEU A 144 -11.61 -16.64 2.91
CA LEU A 144 -11.02 -17.76 3.63
C LEU A 144 -11.74 -19.08 3.33
N ARG A 145 -13.09 -19.06 3.34
CA ARG A 145 -13.88 -20.26 3.01
C ARG A 145 -13.67 -20.72 1.58
N ILE A 146 -13.57 -19.80 0.62
CA ILE A 146 -13.32 -20.13 -0.79
C ILE A 146 -11.91 -20.70 -0.96
N LEU A 147 -10.92 -20.07 -0.34
CA LEU A 147 -9.51 -20.47 -0.46
C LEU A 147 -9.20 -21.79 0.26
N ASN A 148 -10.00 -22.20 1.25
CA ASN A 148 -9.89 -23.47 1.96
C ASN A 148 -10.73 -24.61 1.35
N GLN A 149 -11.37 -24.40 0.19
CA GLN A 149 -12.08 -25.48 -0.50
C GLN A 149 -11.12 -26.55 -1.03
N ASP A 150 -11.62 -27.79 -1.18
CA ASP A 150 -10.83 -28.94 -1.61
C ASP A 150 -10.07 -28.72 -2.92
N LEU A 151 -10.65 -27.95 -3.85
CA LEU A 151 -10.02 -27.59 -5.14
C LEU A 151 -8.70 -26.82 -4.98
N LEU A 152 -8.54 -26.08 -3.88
CA LEU A 152 -7.37 -25.26 -3.57
C LEU A 152 -6.52 -25.81 -2.44
N SER A 153 -6.98 -26.91 -1.82
CA SER A 153 -6.28 -27.57 -0.72
C SER A 153 -4.86 -27.96 -1.11
N GLY A 154 -3.90 -27.61 -0.26
CA GLY A 154 -2.47 -27.88 -0.49
C GLY A 154 -1.79 -26.95 -1.51
N ARG A 155 -2.49 -25.95 -2.07
CA ARG A 155 -1.87 -24.93 -2.92
C ARG A 155 -1.44 -23.74 -2.07
N PRO A 156 -0.15 -23.38 -2.06
CA PRO A 156 0.32 -22.26 -1.29
C PRO A 156 -0.22 -20.93 -1.86
N LEU A 157 -0.54 -20.01 -0.96
CA LEU A 157 -0.89 -18.63 -1.33
C LEU A 157 0.33 -17.72 -1.24
N PHE A 158 0.42 -16.76 -2.16
CA PHE A 158 1.30 -15.62 -2.02
C PHE A 158 0.48 -14.43 -1.55
N ILE A 159 0.63 -14.06 -0.28
CA ILE A 159 -0.16 -13.00 0.36
C ILE A 159 0.70 -11.74 0.46
N ILE A 160 0.18 -10.62 -0.03
CA ILE A 160 0.78 -9.29 0.07
C ILE A 160 -0.09 -8.46 1.00
N ASP A 161 0.48 -7.94 2.08
CA ASP A 161 -0.21 -7.08 3.05
C ASP A 161 0.31 -5.65 2.95
N ASP A 162 -0.42 -4.80 2.22
CA ASP A 162 -0.06 -3.38 2.07
C ASP A 162 -0.43 -2.60 3.34
N GLU A 163 0.47 -1.75 3.83
CA GLU A 163 0.40 -1.05 5.12
C GLU A 163 0.20 -2.06 6.28
N ALA A 164 1.09 -3.05 6.35
CA ALA A 164 1.03 -4.15 7.30
C ALA A 164 1.13 -3.71 8.78
N ASP A 165 1.74 -2.56 9.05
CA ASP A 165 1.81 -1.95 10.37
C ASP A 165 0.47 -1.40 10.87
N SER A 166 -0.50 -1.14 9.98
CA SER A 166 -1.78 -0.53 10.36
C SER A 166 -2.77 -1.51 10.99
N THR A 167 -2.65 -2.81 10.73
CA THR A 167 -3.62 -3.84 11.15
C THR A 167 -2.99 -5.09 11.75
N GLY A 168 -1.73 -5.39 11.44
CA GLY A 168 -1.02 -6.59 11.91
C GLY A 168 -0.54 -6.51 13.37
N LEU A 169 -0.76 -5.39 14.04
CA LEU A 169 -0.22 -5.17 15.38
C LEU A 169 -1.34 -5.09 16.39
N ASN A 170 -1.33 -6.03 17.30
CA ASN A 170 -2.15 -6.01 18.52
C ASN A 170 -1.66 -4.87 19.46
N THR A 171 -1.43 -3.66 18.91
CA THR A 171 -0.98 -2.49 19.69
C THR A 171 -2.10 -1.87 20.52
N ARG A 172 -3.35 -2.30 20.28
CA ARG A 172 -4.52 -1.88 21.05
C ARG A 172 -5.17 -3.11 21.67
N VAL A 173 -4.74 -3.46 22.85
CA VAL A 173 -5.26 -4.57 23.69
C VAL A 173 -6.78 -4.53 23.93
N ASN A 174 -7.48 -3.47 23.49
CA ASN A 174 -8.86 -3.19 23.82
C ASN A 174 -9.79 -2.95 22.62
N VAL A 175 -9.41 -3.31 21.39
CA VAL A 175 -10.31 -3.16 20.22
C VAL A 175 -10.65 -4.54 19.65
N PRO A 176 -11.86 -5.06 19.89
CA PRO A 176 -12.28 -6.42 19.50
C PRO A 176 -12.13 -6.72 17.99
N ASP A 177 -12.39 -5.75 17.11
CA ASP A 177 -12.36 -5.96 15.66
C ASP A 177 -10.96 -6.20 15.08
N GLN A 178 -9.89 -5.72 15.74
CA GLN A 178 -8.51 -5.97 15.27
C GLN A 178 -8.02 -7.37 15.62
N SER A 179 -8.45 -7.92 16.76
CA SER A 179 -8.22 -9.31 17.15
C SER A 179 -8.76 -10.26 16.09
N ASP A 180 -10.01 -10.04 15.64
CA ASP A 180 -10.70 -10.89 14.67
C ASP A 180 -10.01 -10.93 13.29
N ILE A 181 -9.47 -9.78 12.81
CA ILE A 181 -8.75 -9.73 11.53
C ILE A 181 -7.45 -10.52 11.62
N ASN A 182 -6.70 -10.37 12.71
CA ASN A 182 -5.45 -11.09 12.93
C ASN A 182 -5.68 -12.60 13.02
N GLU A 183 -6.72 -13.05 13.72
CA GLU A 183 -7.10 -14.46 13.80
C GLU A 183 -7.41 -15.05 12.42
N ILE A 184 -8.17 -14.34 11.58
CA ILE A 184 -8.50 -14.77 10.22
C ILE A 184 -7.24 -14.85 9.34
N LEU A 185 -6.35 -13.87 9.46
CA LEU A 185 -5.09 -13.86 8.70
C LEU A 185 -4.14 -14.96 9.17
N GLU A 186 -4.03 -15.19 10.48
CA GLU A 186 -3.22 -16.27 11.05
C GLU A 186 -3.74 -17.64 10.61
N GLU A 187 -5.06 -17.84 10.62
CA GLU A 187 -5.70 -19.04 10.08
C GLU A 187 -5.38 -19.22 8.60
N LEU A 188 -5.58 -18.17 7.78
CA LEU A 188 -5.31 -18.23 6.34
C LEU A 188 -3.84 -18.53 6.04
N ILE A 189 -2.91 -17.84 6.70
CA ILE A 189 -1.47 -18.03 6.51
C ILE A 189 -1.06 -19.45 6.90
N SER A 190 -1.58 -19.96 8.02
CA SER A 190 -1.21 -21.28 8.55
C SER A 190 -1.81 -22.42 7.76
N THR A 191 -3.10 -22.34 7.37
CA THR A 191 -3.79 -23.42 6.64
C THR A 191 -3.31 -23.58 5.21
N THR A 192 -2.83 -22.50 4.58
CA THR A 192 -2.32 -22.51 3.20
C THR A 192 -0.80 -22.56 3.13
N ASN A 193 -0.10 -22.66 4.26
CA ASN A 193 1.36 -22.52 4.29
C ASN A 193 1.85 -21.31 3.49
N ALA A 194 1.19 -20.14 3.63
CA ALA A 194 1.38 -19.02 2.74
C ALA A 194 2.80 -18.44 2.79
N TYR A 195 3.25 -17.89 1.65
CA TYR A 195 4.29 -16.87 1.64
C TYR A 195 3.65 -15.52 1.95
N PHE A 196 4.07 -14.86 3.02
CA PHE A 196 3.48 -13.62 3.52
C PHE A 196 4.43 -12.44 3.36
N LEU A 197 4.17 -11.59 2.37
CA LEU A 197 4.94 -10.37 2.09
C LEU A 197 4.26 -9.17 2.76
N GLN A 198 4.84 -8.72 3.86
CA GLN A 198 4.41 -7.51 4.56
C GLN A 198 5.04 -6.28 3.95
N VAL A 199 4.26 -5.25 3.66
CA VAL A 199 4.73 -4.01 3.02
C VAL A 199 4.43 -2.84 3.94
N THR A 200 5.44 -2.04 4.29
CA THR A 200 5.26 -0.88 5.17
C THR A 200 6.33 0.19 4.99
N ALA A 201 6.04 1.40 5.47
CA ALA A 201 7.02 2.47 5.67
C ALA A 201 7.52 2.55 7.12
N THR A 202 6.82 1.92 8.07
CA THR A 202 7.07 1.99 9.52
C THR A 202 7.23 0.61 10.15
N PRO A 203 8.36 -0.09 9.87
CA PRO A 203 8.52 -1.51 10.19
C PRO A 203 8.73 -1.82 11.69
N GLN A 204 8.94 -0.82 12.53
CA GLN A 204 9.39 -0.99 13.92
C GLN A 204 8.52 -1.96 14.71
N ALA A 205 7.20 -1.79 14.64
CA ALA A 205 6.27 -2.58 15.40
C ALA A 205 6.14 -4.02 14.88
N ILE A 206 6.36 -4.24 13.58
CA ILE A 206 6.34 -5.59 12.98
C ILE A 206 7.53 -6.42 13.50
N PHE A 207 8.71 -5.83 13.67
CA PHE A 207 9.87 -6.52 14.22
C PHE A 207 9.73 -6.87 15.71
N LEU A 208 8.82 -6.21 16.45
CA LEU A 208 8.54 -6.50 17.84
C LEU A 208 7.58 -7.68 18.08
N GLN A 209 7.05 -8.29 17.01
CA GLN A 209 6.22 -9.49 17.08
C GLN A 209 6.92 -10.64 17.80
N ASN A 210 6.13 -11.49 18.46
CA ASN A 210 6.64 -12.69 19.13
C ASN A 210 7.41 -13.58 18.12
N LYS A 211 8.50 -14.22 18.60
CA LYS A 211 9.37 -15.06 17.76
C LYS A 211 8.63 -16.22 17.06
N VAL A 212 7.55 -16.71 17.68
CA VAL A 212 6.74 -17.82 17.14
C VAL A 212 5.58 -17.36 16.27
N SER A 213 5.33 -16.06 16.17
CA SER A 213 4.23 -15.51 15.35
C SER A 213 4.50 -15.69 13.87
N VAL A 214 3.48 -16.10 13.13
CA VAL A 214 3.51 -16.19 11.64
C VAL A 214 3.69 -14.81 11.00
N PHE A 215 3.36 -13.74 11.72
CA PHE A 215 3.53 -12.36 11.28
C PHE A 215 4.96 -11.83 11.46
N ARG A 216 5.82 -12.54 12.23
CA ARG A 216 7.19 -12.08 12.41
C ARG A 216 8.01 -12.33 11.15
N PRO A 217 8.59 -11.29 10.53
CA PRO A 217 9.40 -11.48 9.33
C PRO A 217 10.64 -12.32 9.61
N LYS A 218 10.90 -13.31 8.75
CA LYS A 218 12.12 -14.12 8.74
C LYS A 218 13.21 -13.47 7.88
N SER A 219 12.80 -12.61 6.93
CA SER A 219 13.72 -11.83 6.10
C SER A 219 13.19 -10.42 5.84
N HIS A 220 14.06 -9.54 5.38
CA HIS A 220 13.68 -8.17 5.05
C HIS A 220 14.29 -7.73 3.73
N LEU A 221 13.55 -6.89 3.01
CA LEU A 221 13.95 -6.29 1.76
C LEU A 221 13.66 -4.80 1.84
N GLN A 222 14.60 -3.96 1.44
CA GLN A 222 14.45 -2.51 1.47
C GLN A 222 14.83 -1.91 0.14
N PHE A 223 13.99 -1.02 -0.39
CA PHE A 223 14.30 -0.28 -1.60
C PHE A 223 14.47 1.21 -1.33
N LYS A 224 15.30 1.83 -2.18
CA LYS A 224 15.43 3.28 -2.21
C LYS A 224 14.39 3.85 -3.17
N PRO A 225 13.75 4.98 -2.82
CA PRO A 225 12.82 5.63 -3.73
C PRO A 225 13.52 6.05 -5.02
N GLY A 226 12.73 6.14 -6.10
CA GLY A 226 13.23 6.57 -7.40
C GLY A 226 13.74 8.01 -7.42
N THR A 227 14.44 8.36 -8.48
CA THR A 227 14.98 9.72 -8.70
C THR A 227 13.85 10.75 -8.69
N GLY A 228 14.02 11.82 -7.94
CA GLY A 228 13.05 12.91 -7.80
C GLY A 228 12.04 12.69 -6.65
N TYR A 229 12.21 11.66 -5.83
CA TYR A 229 11.41 11.47 -4.62
C TYR A 229 11.72 12.57 -3.60
N LEU A 230 10.67 13.22 -3.11
CA LEU A 230 10.74 14.22 -2.05
C LEU A 230 10.17 13.59 -0.77
N GLY A 231 11.06 13.18 0.11
CA GLY A 231 10.70 12.52 1.38
C GLY A 231 10.84 13.42 2.59
N GLY A 232 10.78 12.82 3.79
CA GLY A 232 10.88 13.54 5.07
C GLY A 232 12.10 14.44 5.17
N ASN A 233 13.24 14.03 4.67
CA ASN A 233 14.47 14.85 4.68
C ASN A 233 14.36 16.15 3.86
N PHE A 234 13.48 16.17 2.86
CA PHE A 234 13.21 17.40 2.10
C PHE A 234 12.27 18.32 2.86
N PHE A 235 11.19 17.78 3.45
CA PHE A 235 10.19 18.60 4.15
C PHE A 235 10.61 18.97 5.57
N PHE A 236 11.43 18.14 6.23
CA PHE A 236 11.89 18.29 7.60
C PHE A 236 13.42 18.18 7.67
N PRO A 237 14.17 19.04 6.97
CA PRO A 237 15.62 18.99 6.99
C PRO A 237 16.14 19.32 8.38
N GLU A 238 17.17 18.60 8.83
CA GLU A 238 17.95 18.97 10.02
C GLU A 238 18.67 20.32 9.84
N SER A 239 18.91 20.71 8.58
CA SER A 239 19.51 21.99 8.20
C SER A 239 18.46 22.91 7.59
N THR A 240 18.42 24.12 8.08
CA THR A 240 17.69 25.32 7.73
C THR A 240 17.29 25.49 6.24
N MET A 241 16.23 24.88 5.79
CA MET A 241 15.48 25.39 4.64
C MET A 241 14.17 26.05 5.13
N PRO A 242 14.11 27.39 5.25
CA PRO A 242 13.00 28.09 5.91
C PRO A 242 11.68 28.07 5.12
N TYR A 243 11.65 27.45 3.92
CA TYR A 243 10.48 27.46 3.06
C TYR A 243 9.68 26.15 3.09
N SER A 244 10.29 25.02 3.46
CA SER A 244 9.66 23.71 3.42
C SER A 244 8.79 23.41 4.63
N TYR A 245 9.02 24.12 5.74
CA TYR A 245 8.33 23.92 7.00
C TYR A 245 8.18 25.24 7.76
N LYS A 246 6.96 25.54 8.20
CA LYS A 246 6.68 26.65 9.14
C LYS A 246 5.81 26.12 10.26
N GLN A 247 6.28 26.26 11.48
CA GLN A 247 5.50 25.97 12.66
C GLN A 247 4.48 27.09 12.89
N THR A 248 3.23 26.71 13.12
CA THR A 248 2.16 27.61 13.56
C THR A 248 2.03 27.57 15.09
N ASP A 249 1.30 28.51 15.68
CA ASP A 249 1.01 28.52 17.11
C ASP A 249 0.19 27.25 17.46
N ASN A 250 0.56 26.58 18.55
CA ASN A 250 -0.13 25.39 19.05
C ASN A 250 -1.61 25.65 19.39
N ASN A 251 -2.00 26.89 19.61
CA ASN A 251 -3.38 27.30 19.90
C ASN A 251 -4.25 27.47 18.65
N GLU A 252 -3.69 27.44 17.43
CA GLU A 252 -4.47 27.69 16.20
C GLU A 252 -5.59 26.67 16.00
N LEU A 253 -5.39 25.41 16.39
CA LEU A 253 -6.44 24.41 16.32
C LEU A 253 -7.60 24.70 17.29
N ASN A 254 -7.30 25.25 18.48
CA ASN A 254 -8.31 25.66 19.46
C ASN A 254 -9.09 26.89 18.96
N LEU A 255 -8.41 27.86 18.33
CA LEU A 255 -9.04 29.01 17.68
C LEU A 255 -9.97 28.55 16.53
N LEU A 256 -9.53 27.56 15.75
CA LEU A 256 -10.36 26.97 14.72
C LEU A 256 -11.66 26.37 15.27
N ARG A 257 -11.58 25.68 16.39
CA ARG A 257 -12.72 25.02 17.06
C ARG A 257 -13.65 25.98 17.81
N ASN A 258 -13.27 27.24 17.93
CA ASN A 258 -14.15 28.23 18.57
C ASN A 258 -15.41 28.45 17.71
N PRO A 259 -16.62 28.07 18.20
CA PRO A 259 -17.86 28.19 17.43
C PRO A 259 -18.36 29.64 17.32
N ILE A 260 -17.88 30.53 18.16
CA ILE A 260 -18.34 31.96 18.24
C ILE A 260 -17.62 32.82 17.20
N SER A 261 -16.42 32.41 16.76
CA SER A 261 -15.62 33.19 15.81
C SER A 261 -15.58 32.53 14.43
N ASN A 262 -15.95 33.25 13.40
CA ASN A 262 -15.77 32.84 12.00
C ASN A 262 -14.35 33.18 11.49
N GLU A 263 -13.46 33.70 12.33
CA GLU A 263 -12.13 34.02 11.91
C GLU A 263 -11.25 32.80 11.70
N LEU A 264 -10.49 32.83 10.61
CA LEU A 264 -9.42 31.86 10.38
C LEU A 264 -8.22 32.17 11.26
N PRO A 265 -7.51 31.16 11.78
CA PRO A 265 -6.22 31.33 12.45
C PRO A 265 -5.22 32.10 11.57
N ILE A 266 -4.36 32.91 12.20
CA ILE A 266 -3.41 33.79 11.49
C ILE A 266 -2.42 32.97 10.62
N GLY A 267 -1.94 31.83 11.13
CA GLY A 267 -1.05 30.93 10.36
C GLY A 267 -1.72 30.36 9.12
N LEU A 268 -2.98 29.93 9.24
CA LEU A 268 -3.75 29.46 8.10
C LEU A 268 -4.02 30.57 7.07
N LYS A 269 -4.38 31.79 7.52
CA LYS A 269 -4.51 32.97 6.62
C LYS A 269 -3.22 33.21 5.84
N LYS A 270 -2.07 33.23 6.53
CA LYS A 270 -0.75 33.41 5.89
C LYS A 270 -0.45 32.28 4.87
N ALA A 271 -0.76 31.04 5.21
CA ALA A 271 -0.56 29.90 4.31
C ALA A 271 -1.42 30.02 3.04
N ILE A 272 -2.70 30.40 3.17
CA ILE A 272 -3.61 30.63 2.04
C ILE A 272 -3.07 31.76 1.14
N PHE A 273 -2.70 32.90 1.70
CA PHE A 273 -2.15 34.00 0.89
C PHE A 273 -0.84 33.61 0.20
N THR A 274 0.07 32.93 0.92
CA THR A 274 1.31 32.44 0.30
C THR A 274 1.01 31.48 -0.86
N PHE A 275 0.06 30.56 -0.68
CA PHE A 275 -0.38 29.67 -1.74
C PHE A 275 -0.94 30.44 -2.94
N CYS A 276 -1.85 31.43 -2.71
CA CYS A 276 -2.45 32.19 -3.81
C CYS A 276 -1.38 32.94 -4.62
N ILE A 277 -0.41 33.56 -3.95
CA ILE A 277 0.70 34.29 -4.63
C ILE A 277 1.55 33.31 -5.43
N THR A 278 1.92 32.17 -4.82
CA THR A 278 2.74 31.14 -5.48
C THR A 278 1.99 30.51 -6.65
N ALA A 279 0.70 30.19 -6.48
CA ALA A 279 -0.13 29.63 -7.53
C ALA A 279 -0.28 30.60 -8.71
N PHE A 280 -0.50 31.92 -8.42
CA PHE A 280 -0.54 32.91 -9.48
C PHE A 280 0.77 32.95 -10.27
N TYR A 281 1.91 32.95 -9.57
CA TYR A 281 3.22 32.94 -10.21
C TYR A 281 3.38 31.68 -11.11
N LYS A 282 3.11 30.50 -10.56
CA LYS A 282 3.20 29.23 -11.25
C LYS A 282 2.32 29.15 -12.51
N LEU A 283 1.05 29.53 -12.36
CA LEU A 283 0.08 29.48 -13.45
C LEU A 283 0.34 30.53 -14.56
N LYS A 284 0.88 31.71 -14.20
CA LYS A 284 1.06 32.82 -15.13
C LYS A 284 2.47 32.94 -15.70
N ILE A 285 3.49 32.59 -14.94
CA ILE A 285 4.88 32.78 -15.30
C ILE A 285 5.55 31.48 -15.72
N ASP A 286 5.34 30.40 -14.94
CA ASP A 286 5.91 29.09 -15.24
C ASP A 286 5.03 28.25 -16.20
N ASN A 287 3.82 28.75 -16.55
CA ASN A 287 2.82 28.05 -17.37
C ASN A 287 2.43 26.66 -16.83
N ASP A 288 2.45 26.48 -15.50
CA ASP A 288 1.91 25.28 -14.88
C ASP A 288 0.40 25.19 -15.14
N THR A 289 -0.13 23.97 -15.18
CA THR A 289 -1.55 23.74 -15.47
C THR A 289 -2.42 23.68 -14.23
N GLU A 290 -1.85 23.28 -13.10
CA GLU A 290 -2.59 23.07 -11.84
C GLU A 290 -1.75 23.44 -10.61
N CYS A 291 -2.42 24.05 -9.62
CA CYS A 291 -1.87 24.26 -8.27
C CYS A 291 -2.89 23.81 -7.24
N ASN A 292 -2.50 22.93 -6.32
CA ASN A 292 -3.37 22.40 -5.29
C ASN A 292 -2.88 22.77 -3.91
N PHE A 293 -3.81 23.09 -2.99
CA PHE A 293 -3.55 23.37 -1.58
C PHE A 293 -4.37 22.45 -0.70
N LEU A 294 -3.68 21.61 0.10
CA LEU A 294 -4.35 20.70 1.01
C LEU A 294 -4.36 21.28 2.42
N ILE A 295 -5.55 21.36 3.02
CA ILE A 295 -5.74 21.74 4.41
C ILE A 295 -6.21 20.52 5.19
N HIS A 296 -5.39 20.06 6.14
CA HIS A 296 -5.68 18.89 6.98
C HIS A 296 -5.54 19.26 8.47
N PRO A 297 -6.63 19.71 9.13
CA PRO A 297 -6.56 20.23 10.51
C PRO A 297 -6.36 19.13 11.55
N SER A 298 -7.00 17.99 11.36
CA SER A 298 -6.94 16.85 12.27
C SER A 298 -7.56 15.59 11.62
N VAL A 299 -7.57 14.46 12.31
CA VAL A 299 -8.26 13.23 11.89
C VAL A 299 -9.79 13.29 12.04
N ARG A 300 -10.34 14.34 12.66
CA ARG A 300 -11.78 14.44 12.94
C ARG A 300 -12.50 15.13 11.79
N GLN A 301 -13.52 14.49 11.23
CA GLN A 301 -14.34 15.08 10.14
C GLN A 301 -14.96 16.43 10.51
N ILE A 302 -15.35 16.60 11.78
CA ILE A 302 -15.93 17.86 12.25
C ILE A 302 -14.97 19.05 12.10
N ASP A 303 -13.67 18.86 12.31
CA ASP A 303 -12.67 19.91 12.14
C ASP A 303 -12.51 20.31 10.67
N HIS A 304 -12.67 19.37 9.74
CA HIS A 304 -12.71 19.64 8.30
C HIS A 304 -13.93 20.48 7.89
N GLN A 305 -15.11 20.16 8.45
CA GLN A 305 -16.33 20.95 8.20
C GLN A 305 -16.21 22.38 8.75
N LEU A 306 -15.65 22.52 9.94
CA LEU A 306 -15.42 23.85 10.54
C LEU A 306 -14.49 24.71 9.67
N ILE A 307 -13.38 24.16 9.17
CA ILE A 307 -12.48 24.88 8.26
C ILE A 307 -13.21 25.26 6.98
N LEU A 308 -13.93 24.32 6.35
CA LEU A 308 -14.65 24.59 5.11
C LEU A 308 -15.61 25.78 5.30
N THR A 309 -16.41 25.76 6.39
CA THR A 309 -17.32 26.86 6.70
C THR A 309 -16.57 28.19 6.88
N LYS A 310 -15.49 28.21 7.66
CA LYS A 310 -14.73 29.45 7.91
C LYS A 310 -14.03 29.99 6.66
N ILE A 311 -13.56 29.12 5.75
CA ILE A 311 -12.97 29.56 4.47
C ILE A 311 -14.02 30.19 3.56
N GLN A 312 -15.27 29.73 3.59
CA GLN A 312 -16.34 30.34 2.80
C GLN A 312 -16.68 31.76 3.23
N PHE A 313 -16.36 32.15 4.48
CA PHE A 313 -16.53 33.53 5.00
C PHE A 313 -15.26 34.37 4.87
N PHE A 314 -14.16 33.80 4.48
CA PHE A 314 -12.86 34.48 4.32
C PHE A 314 -12.65 34.96 2.88
#